data_c4e23fe797026a2483c8f07972369c0b
#
_entry.id   c4e23fe797026a2483c8f07972369c0b
#
_cell.length_a   1.000
_cell.length_b   1.000
_cell.length_c   1.000
_cell.angle_alpha   90.00
_cell.angle_beta   90.00
_cell.angle_gamma   90.00
#
_symmetry.space_group_name_H-M   'P 1'
#
loop_
_entity.id
_entity.type
_entity.pdbx_description
1 polymer ?
#
loop_
_entity_poly.entity_id
_entity_poly.type
_entity_poly.pdbx_seq_one_letter_code
_entity_poly.pdbx_strand_id
1 'polypeptide(L)'
;MMMAALLLCGGSTVIGSGAQAKGVCSDALGGEPAVPLAMARIVGPSPRSYFVLSESPKTPDCPSTAAQCRARAFVVPGDDLVVVGGPVAGFRCAVYRSASGAETTGFLPEAALAISRDVEIKPEAFVGEWRRDDEASITLALAKGGRAITVDGAATYGGSDPERVKRGDVNAGELSGTVEPQGNSLALGDGYDGVGAPMPTDNFDCRARLRLFGRYLAVEDNSACGGMNVTFSGFYTRTK
;
A
#
# COMPACT_ATOMS: atom_id res chain seq x y z
N MET A 1 -59.71 -31.00 4.20
CA MET A 1 -59.07 -30.01 3.35
C MET A 1 -58.32 -29.02 4.23
N MET A 2 -57.01 -29.21 4.43
CA MET A 2 -56.14 -28.30 5.18
C MET A 2 -55.10 -27.77 4.21
N MET A 3 -55.20 -26.47 3.93
CA MET A 3 -54.18 -25.75 3.14
C MET A 3 -53.02 -25.36 4.03
N ALA A 4 -51.81 -25.86 3.75
CA ALA A 4 -50.57 -25.42 4.37
C ALA A 4 -50.00 -24.26 3.56
N ALA A 5 -49.85 -23.10 4.20
CA ALA A 5 -49.17 -21.95 3.67
C ALA A 5 -47.65 -22.06 3.92
N LEU A 6 -46.88 -22.13 2.84
CA LEU A 6 -45.40 -22.02 2.91
C LEU A 6 -45.00 -20.53 3.01
N LEU A 7 -44.43 -20.12 4.11
CA LEU A 7 -43.71 -18.84 4.23
C LEU A 7 -42.29 -19.00 3.64
N LEU A 8 -42.03 -18.32 2.55
CA LEU A 8 -40.70 -18.12 2.00
C LEU A 8 -40.04 -16.96 2.78
N CYS A 9 -39.12 -17.28 3.68
CA CYS A 9 -38.17 -16.30 4.23
C CYS A 9 -37.08 -15.96 3.19
N GLY A 10 -37.24 -14.82 2.52
CA GLY A 10 -36.19 -14.24 1.67
C GLY A 10 -35.09 -13.64 2.54
N GLY A 11 -33.97 -14.35 2.63
CA GLY A 11 -32.76 -13.81 3.26
C GLY A 11 -32.09 -12.80 2.33
N SER A 12 -32.20 -11.52 2.67
CA SER A 12 -31.39 -10.47 2.02
C SER A 12 -29.97 -10.56 2.54
N THR A 13 -29.07 -11.09 1.73
CA THR A 13 -27.61 -10.98 1.97
C THR A 13 -27.20 -9.53 1.76
N VAL A 14 -26.99 -8.81 2.83
CA VAL A 14 -26.33 -7.50 2.81
C VAL A 14 -24.84 -7.76 2.53
N ILE A 15 -24.43 -7.59 1.28
CA ILE A 15 -23.03 -7.52 0.90
C ILE A 15 -22.52 -6.17 1.41
N GLY A 16 -21.84 -6.18 2.57
CA GLY A 16 -21.15 -5.03 3.11
C GLY A 16 -19.97 -4.66 2.20
N SER A 17 -20.21 -3.81 1.21
CA SER A 17 -19.14 -3.11 0.51
C SER A 17 -18.52 -2.15 1.51
N GLY A 18 -17.26 -2.40 1.92
CA GLY A 18 -16.44 -1.42 2.63
C GLY A 18 -16.35 -0.16 1.77
N ALA A 19 -17.17 0.83 2.12
CA ALA A 19 -17.20 2.10 1.43
C ALA A 19 -15.91 2.84 1.76
N GLN A 20 -14.92 2.84 0.83
CA GLN A 20 -13.94 3.92 0.81
C GLN A 20 -14.71 5.23 0.77
N ALA A 21 -14.35 6.17 1.64
CA ALA A 21 -14.93 7.51 1.62
C ALA A 21 -14.83 8.05 0.20
N LYS A 22 -15.98 8.36 -0.42
CA LYS A 22 -16.05 8.81 -1.81
C LYS A 22 -15.13 10.02 -1.96
N GLY A 23 -14.18 9.96 -2.89
CA GLY A 23 -13.36 11.10 -3.26
C GLY A 23 -12.07 11.32 -2.48
N VAL A 24 -11.69 10.46 -1.53
CA VAL A 24 -10.40 10.57 -0.83
C VAL A 24 -9.41 9.55 -1.37
N CYS A 25 -8.27 10.03 -1.85
CA CYS A 25 -7.12 9.20 -2.22
C CYS A 25 -6.09 9.23 -1.09
N SER A 26 -5.76 8.07 -0.55
CA SER A 26 -4.79 7.91 0.52
C SER A 26 -3.79 6.82 0.15
N ASP A 27 -2.55 7.03 0.54
CA ASP A 27 -1.46 6.05 0.53
C ASP A 27 -1.49 5.14 1.76
N ALA A 28 -2.43 5.35 2.66
CA ALA A 28 -2.62 4.49 3.83
C ALA A 28 -2.92 3.05 3.39
N LEU A 29 -2.07 2.15 3.83
CA LEU A 29 -2.12 0.72 3.50
C LEU A 29 -2.84 -0.10 4.56
N GLY A 30 -3.11 0.49 5.71
CA GLY A 30 -3.81 -0.18 6.81
C GLY A 30 -5.32 -0.24 6.61
N GLY A 31 -5.94 -1.32 7.06
CA GLY A 31 -7.40 -1.49 7.04
C GLY A 31 -7.81 -2.95 6.88
N GLU A 32 -9.04 -3.22 7.29
CA GLU A 32 -9.70 -4.52 7.13
C GLU A 32 -10.95 -4.37 6.25
N PRO A 33 -11.05 -5.06 5.13
CA PRO A 33 -10.02 -5.90 4.49
C PRO A 33 -8.87 -5.09 3.90
N ALA A 34 -7.73 -5.78 3.63
CA ALA A 34 -6.58 -5.15 2.99
C ALA A 34 -6.96 -4.38 1.73
N VAL A 35 -6.45 -3.17 1.60
CA VAL A 35 -6.73 -2.34 0.43
C VAL A 35 -6.18 -3.02 -0.83
N PRO A 36 -6.99 -3.25 -1.87
CA PRO A 36 -6.51 -3.80 -3.13
C PRO A 36 -5.44 -2.89 -3.74
N LEU A 37 -4.32 -3.47 -4.12
CA LEU A 37 -3.24 -2.78 -4.83
C LEU A 37 -3.00 -3.43 -6.19
N ALA A 38 -2.61 -2.64 -7.17
CA ALA A 38 -2.13 -3.16 -8.44
C ALA A 38 -1.06 -2.25 -9.04
N MET A 39 -0.17 -2.82 -9.87
CA MET A 39 0.71 -2.04 -10.71
C MET A 39 -0.08 -1.37 -11.81
N ALA A 40 0.30 -0.14 -12.13
CA ALA A 40 -0.16 0.52 -13.34
C ALA A 40 0.99 1.23 -14.04
N ARG A 41 0.87 1.30 -15.36
CA ARG A 41 1.76 2.08 -16.22
C ARG A 41 0.98 3.19 -16.88
N ILE A 42 1.57 4.38 -16.94
CA ILE A 42 0.97 5.49 -17.67
C ILE A 42 1.04 5.21 -19.17
N VAL A 43 -0.10 5.32 -19.82
CA VAL A 43 -0.28 5.10 -21.26
C VAL A 43 -1.04 6.27 -21.90
N GLY A 44 -1.08 6.30 -23.23
CA GLY A 44 -1.87 7.27 -24.03
C GLY A 44 -1.01 8.35 -24.69
N PRO A 45 -1.64 9.16 -25.54
CA PRO A 45 -0.96 10.15 -26.39
C PRO A 45 -0.60 11.44 -25.64
N SER A 46 -1.19 11.68 -24.47
CA SER A 46 -0.90 12.90 -23.70
C SER A 46 0.53 12.85 -23.14
N PRO A 47 1.35 13.90 -23.35
CA PRO A 47 2.71 13.94 -22.83
C PRO A 47 2.76 14.04 -21.30
N ARG A 48 1.64 14.37 -20.65
CA ARG A 48 1.53 14.49 -19.19
C ARG A 48 0.14 14.08 -18.74
N SER A 49 0.08 13.26 -17.67
CA SER A 49 -1.12 12.97 -16.91
C SER A 49 -1.02 13.65 -15.55
N TYR A 50 -1.82 14.68 -15.32
CA TYR A 50 -1.79 15.44 -14.07
C TYR A 50 -2.57 14.69 -12.99
N PHE A 51 -2.03 14.71 -11.79
CA PHE A 51 -2.77 14.28 -10.62
C PHE A 51 -3.99 15.16 -10.39
N VAL A 52 -5.02 14.56 -9.85
CA VAL A 52 -6.29 15.20 -9.49
C VAL A 52 -6.44 15.11 -7.98
N LEU A 53 -6.86 16.22 -7.38
CA LEU A 53 -7.03 16.36 -5.94
C LEU A 53 -8.14 15.46 -5.42
N SER A 54 -8.04 15.08 -4.17
CA SER A 54 -9.10 14.45 -3.40
C SER A 54 -10.23 15.44 -3.07
N GLU A 55 -11.39 14.90 -2.74
CA GLU A 55 -12.46 15.65 -2.11
C GLU A 55 -11.98 16.29 -0.80
N SER A 56 -12.30 17.55 -0.60
CA SER A 56 -12.06 18.28 0.62
C SER A 56 -13.03 19.45 0.75
N PRO A 57 -13.14 20.14 1.89
CA PRO A 57 -13.97 21.33 2.02
C PRO A 57 -13.63 22.45 1.01
N LYS A 58 -12.40 22.46 0.47
CA LYS A 58 -11.96 23.41 -0.56
C LYS A 58 -12.17 22.89 -1.98
N THR A 59 -12.33 21.59 -2.16
CA THR A 59 -12.46 20.88 -3.44
C THR A 59 -13.57 19.81 -3.36
N PRO A 60 -14.83 20.20 -3.06
CA PRO A 60 -15.91 19.24 -2.76
C PRO A 60 -16.32 18.38 -3.97
N ASP A 61 -16.04 18.84 -5.19
CA ASP A 61 -16.40 18.14 -6.42
C ASP A 61 -15.24 17.31 -7.01
N CYS A 62 -14.14 17.14 -6.27
CA CYS A 62 -13.00 16.31 -6.71
C CYS A 62 -13.13 14.86 -6.20
N PRO A 63 -12.64 13.87 -6.96
CA PRO A 63 -11.92 14.01 -8.22
C PRO A 63 -12.85 14.28 -9.39
N SER A 64 -12.48 15.21 -10.25
CA SER A 64 -13.16 15.49 -11.52
C SER A 64 -12.19 16.11 -12.53
N THR A 65 -12.64 16.27 -13.78
CA THR A 65 -11.85 16.92 -14.85
C THR A 65 -11.84 18.46 -14.73
N ALA A 66 -12.52 19.03 -13.76
CA ALA A 66 -12.57 20.47 -13.55
C ALA A 66 -11.19 21.04 -13.19
N ALA A 67 -10.90 22.25 -13.67
CA ALA A 67 -9.59 22.88 -13.52
C ALA A 67 -9.15 23.04 -12.06
N GLN A 68 -10.08 23.27 -11.14
CA GLN A 68 -9.79 23.39 -9.70
C GLN A 68 -9.36 22.07 -9.06
N CYS A 69 -9.68 20.92 -9.67
CA CYS A 69 -9.25 19.62 -9.17
C CYS A 69 -7.85 19.23 -9.66
N ARG A 70 -7.29 19.95 -10.63
CA ARG A 70 -5.99 19.60 -11.21
C ARG A 70 -4.85 20.02 -10.28
N ALA A 71 -4.02 19.06 -9.87
CA ALA A 71 -2.77 19.33 -9.15
C ALA A 71 -1.67 19.84 -10.10
N ARG A 72 -0.57 20.33 -9.53
CA ARG A 72 0.63 20.72 -10.30
C ARG A 72 1.47 19.50 -10.67
N ALA A 73 1.44 18.47 -9.84
CA ALA A 73 2.17 17.24 -10.06
C ALA A 73 1.60 16.47 -11.26
N PHE A 74 2.48 15.80 -12.00
CA PHE A 74 2.12 14.99 -13.16
C PHE A 74 3.08 13.80 -13.30
N VAL A 75 2.63 12.81 -14.05
CA VAL A 75 3.40 11.66 -14.53
C VAL A 75 3.41 11.65 -16.05
N VAL A 76 4.32 10.91 -16.66
CA VAL A 76 4.49 10.84 -18.12
C VAL A 76 4.30 9.41 -18.62
N PRO A 77 3.96 9.20 -19.91
CA PRO A 77 3.87 7.88 -20.50
C PRO A 77 5.12 7.03 -20.23
N GLY A 78 4.90 5.80 -19.76
CA GLY A 78 5.97 4.88 -19.35
C GLY A 78 6.27 4.89 -17.84
N ASP A 79 5.82 5.88 -17.08
CA ASP A 79 5.95 5.85 -15.62
C ASP A 79 5.15 4.69 -15.03
N ASP A 80 5.79 3.97 -14.11
CA ASP A 80 5.18 2.92 -13.30
C ASP A 80 4.76 3.47 -11.93
N LEU A 81 3.59 3.08 -11.47
CA LEU A 81 3.00 3.51 -10.20
C LEU A 81 2.14 2.41 -9.59
N VAL A 82 1.72 2.59 -8.35
CA VAL A 82 0.77 1.68 -7.69
C VAL A 82 -0.60 2.34 -7.62
N VAL A 83 -1.64 1.65 -8.07
CA VAL A 83 -3.03 2.06 -7.84
C VAL A 83 -3.55 1.42 -6.57
N VAL A 84 -4.32 2.20 -5.82
CA VAL A 84 -4.83 1.87 -4.49
C VAL A 84 -6.36 1.84 -4.56
N GLY A 85 -6.95 0.74 -4.17
CA GLY A 85 -8.40 0.58 -4.13
C GLY A 85 -9.09 0.50 -5.50
N GLY A 86 -10.42 0.70 -5.48
CA GLY A 86 -11.28 0.69 -6.66
C GLY A 86 -11.32 2.03 -7.40
N PRO A 87 -12.02 2.08 -8.57
CA PRO A 87 -12.24 3.33 -9.28
C PRO A 87 -13.24 4.24 -8.56
N VAL A 88 -13.00 5.55 -8.64
CA VAL A 88 -13.90 6.58 -8.13
C VAL A 88 -14.15 7.58 -9.25
N ALA A 89 -15.39 7.67 -9.74
CA ALA A 89 -15.82 8.60 -10.78
C ALA A 89 -14.94 8.61 -12.05
N GLY A 90 -14.38 7.44 -12.46
CA GLY A 90 -13.49 7.30 -13.62
C GLY A 90 -12.02 7.64 -13.34
N PHE A 91 -11.66 7.79 -12.07
CA PHE A 91 -10.29 7.99 -11.59
C PHE A 91 -9.83 6.84 -10.70
N ARG A 92 -8.51 6.66 -10.60
CA ARG A 92 -7.87 5.74 -9.67
C ARG A 92 -6.99 6.51 -8.70
N CYS A 93 -7.09 6.20 -7.43
CA CYS A 93 -6.09 6.62 -6.46
C CYS A 93 -4.76 5.96 -6.82
N ALA A 94 -3.69 6.73 -6.85
CA ALA A 94 -2.37 6.29 -7.30
C ALA A 94 -1.27 6.87 -6.43
N VAL A 95 -0.25 6.06 -6.19
CA VAL A 95 0.99 6.45 -5.51
C VAL A 95 2.13 6.33 -6.51
N TYR A 96 2.83 7.43 -6.73
CA TYR A 96 4.01 7.53 -7.58
C TYR A 96 5.21 8.00 -6.78
N ARG A 97 6.33 7.36 -6.98
CA ARG A 97 7.62 7.79 -6.45
C ARG A 97 8.56 8.15 -7.58
N SER A 98 9.06 9.37 -7.55
CA SER A 98 10.07 9.84 -8.50
C SER A 98 11.42 9.14 -8.29
N ALA A 99 12.34 9.27 -9.24
CA ALA A 99 13.71 8.77 -9.09
C ALA A 99 14.47 9.42 -7.92
N SER A 100 14.08 10.63 -7.50
CA SER A 100 14.64 11.31 -6.33
C SER A 100 14.04 10.86 -5.00
N GLY A 101 13.08 9.92 -5.02
CA GLY A 101 12.40 9.42 -3.82
C GLY A 101 11.18 10.24 -3.39
N ALA A 102 10.89 11.37 -4.05
CA ALA A 102 9.70 12.15 -3.73
C ALA A 102 8.43 11.37 -4.10
N GLU A 103 7.53 11.26 -3.14
CA GLU A 103 6.24 10.59 -3.29
C GLU A 103 5.13 11.59 -3.64
N THR A 104 4.23 11.15 -4.49
CA THR A 104 3.03 11.88 -4.86
C THR A 104 1.84 10.94 -4.83
N THR A 105 0.84 11.26 -4.01
CA THR A 105 -0.42 10.54 -3.90
C THR A 105 -1.55 11.41 -4.43
N GLY A 106 -2.43 10.83 -5.24
CA GLY A 106 -3.57 11.54 -5.81
C GLY A 106 -4.29 10.70 -6.86
N PHE A 107 -5.37 11.22 -7.38
CA PHE A 107 -6.13 10.55 -8.42
C PHE A 107 -5.52 10.75 -9.80
N LEU A 108 -5.59 9.71 -10.64
CA LEU A 108 -5.28 9.76 -12.07
C LEU A 108 -6.46 9.24 -12.88
N PRO A 109 -6.73 9.79 -14.08
CA PRO A 109 -7.77 9.27 -14.96
C PRO A 109 -7.52 7.79 -15.27
N GLU A 110 -8.53 6.93 -15.07
CA GLU A 110 -8.40 5.49 -15.34
C GLU A 110 -8.01 5.20 -16.80
N ALA A 111 -8.50 6.00 -17.73
CA ALA A 111 -8.16 5.89 -19.16
C ALA A 111 -6.65 6.14 -19.46
N ALA A 112 -5.90 6.76 -18.55
CA ALA A 112 -4.46 6.97 -18.69
C ALA A 112 -3.63 5.81 -18.10
N LEU A 113 -4.26 4.75 -17.61
CA LEU A 113 -3.63 3.68 -16.85
C LEU A 113 -3.76 2.34 -17.56
N ALA A 114 -2.66 1.66 -17.82
CA ALA A 114 -2.63 0.23 -18.10
C ALA A 114 -2.38 -0.50 -16.78
N ILE A 115 -3.46 -1.05 -16.20
CA ILE A 115 -3.40 -1.74 -14.91
C ILE A 115 -3.04 -3.19 -15.14
N SER A 116 -1.96 -3.66 -14.51
CA SER A 116 -1.53 -5.05 -14.50
C SER A 116 -2.04 -5.71 -13.24
N ARG A 117 -2.69 -6.87 -13.39
CA ARG A 117 -3.08 -7.75 -12.29
C ARG A 117 -2.20 -8.99 -12.36
N ASP A 118 -1.82 -9.49 -11.18
CA ASP A 118 -1.22 -10.81 -10.98
C ASP A 118 -0.02 -11.13 -11.90
N VAL A 119 1.15 -10.70 -11.45
CA VAL A 119 2.42 -11.17 -12.01
C VAL A 119 2.92 -12.28 -11.09
N GLU A 120 3.20 -13.46 -11.64
CA GLU A 120 3.94 -14.50 -10.92
C GLU A 120 5.32 -13.95 -10.59
N ILE A 121 5.62 -13.86 -9.29
CA ILE A 121 6.84 -13.24 -8.77
C ILE A 121 7.72 -14.33 -8.19
N LYS A 122 8.95 -14.43 -8.70
CA LYS A 122 9.96 -15.32 -8.13
C LYS A 122 10.56 -14.72 -6.86
N PRO A 123 11.02 -15.55 -5.89
CA PRO A 123 11.63 -15.06 -4.66
C PRO A 123 12.77 -14.07 -4.90
N GLU A 124 13.58 -14.25 -5.95
CA GLU A 124 14.69 -13.37 -6.30
C GLU A 124 14.24 -11.92 -6.60
N ALA A 125 13.00 -11.73 -7.03
CA ALA A 125 12.47 -10.41 -7.30
C ALA A 125 12.30 -9.54 -6.05
N PHE A 126 12.20 -10.15 -4.86
CA PHE A 126 12.14 -9.42 -3.60
C PHE A 126 13.50 -8.90 -3.16
N VAL A 127 14.59 -9.56 -3.55
CA VAL A 127 15.95 -9.29 -3.05
C VAL A 127 16.39 -7.87 -3.33
N GLY A 128 16.93 -7.22 -2.30
CA GLY A 128 17.50 -5.86 -2.39
C GLY A 128 17.34 -5.06 -1.11
N GLU A 129 17.86 -3.85 -1.15
CA GLU A 129 17.64 -2.85 -0.12
C GLU A 129 16.48 -1.95 -0.53
N TRP A 130 15.51 -1.83 0.35
CA TRP A 130 14.28 -1.08 0.15
C TRP A 130 14.21 0.08 1.13
N ARG A 131 13.88 1.27 0.66
CA ARG A 131 13.82 2.46 1.48
C ARG A 131 12.50 3.19 1.28
N ARG A 132 11.84 3.54 2.38
CA ARG A 132 10.67 4.41 2.39
C ARG A 132 11.11 5.88 2.44
N ASP A 133 11.93 6.20 3.45
CA ASP A 133 12.42 7.55 3.75
C ASP A 133 13.74 7.44 4.55
N ASP A 134 14.14 8.49 5.25
CA ASP A 134 15.34 8.46 6.11
C ASP A 134 15.12 7.76 7.45
N GLU A 135 13.88 7.36 7.76
CA GLU A 135 13.52 6.71 9.01
C GLU A 135 13.18 5.22 8.87
N ALA A 136 12.98 4.71 7.63
CA ALA A 136 12.63 3.29 7.47
C ALA A 136 13.28 2.65 6.24
N SER A 137 13.93 1.52 6.48
CA SER A 137 14.54 0.67 5.45
C SER A 137 14.34 -0.81 5.75
N ILE A 138 14.35 -1.63 4.70
CA ILE A 138 14.20 -3.09 4.78
C ILE A 138 15.18 -3.72 3.81
N THR A 139 15.98 -4.67 4.28
CA THR A 139 16.83 -5.53 3.46
C THR A 139 16.14 -6.88 3.28
N LEU A 140 15.98 -7.30 2.04
CA LEU A 140 15.41 -8.60 1.67
C LEU A 140 16.50 -9.44 0.98
N ALA A 141 16.75 -10.64 1.49
CA ALA A 141 17.75 -11.55 0.94
C ALA A 141 17.19 -12.96 0.79
N LEU A 142 17.71 -13.73 -0.18
CA LEU A 142 17.39 -15.14 -0.29
C LEU A 142 17.96 -15.90 0.90
N ALA A 143 17.12 -16.65 1.59
CA ALA A 143 17.54 -17.60 2.60
C ALA A 143 18.27 -18.80 1.95
N LYS A 144 19.01 -19.53 2.78
CA LYS A 144 19.68 -20.77 2.33
C LYS A 144 18.65 -21.75 1.76
N GLY A 145 18.82 -22.12 0.50
CA GLY A 145 17.87 -22.98 -0.22
C GLY A 145 17.02 -22.26 -1.27
N GLY A 146 17.06 -20.91 -1.33
CA GLY A 146 16.54 -20.11 -2.45
C GLY A 146 15.02 -20.02 -2.57
N ARG A 147 14.24 -20.48 -1.57
CA ARG A 147 12.77 -20.42 -1.60
C ARG A 147 12.19 -19.39 -0.66
N ALA A 148 12.83 -19.20 0.47
CA ALA A 148 12.40 -18.22 1.47
C ALA A 148 13.20 -16.92 1.35
N ILE A 149 12.61 -15.85 1.87
CA ILE A 149 13.21 -14.54 1.98
C ILE A 149 13.51 -14.25 3.45
N THR A 150 14.75 -13.89 3.75
CA THR A 150 15.11 -13.29 5.03
C THR A 150 14.83 -11.80 4.96
N VAL A 151 14.12 -11.31 5.94
CA VAL A 151 13.72 -9.90 6.10
C VAL A 151 14.50 -9.34 7.29
N ASP A 152 15.11 -8.17 7.10
CA ASP A 152 15.80 -7.39 8.11
C ASP A 152 15.45 -5.92 7.89
N GLY A 153 14.64 -5.36 8.76
CA GLY A 153 14.11 -4.01 8.67
C GLY A 153 14.41 -3.21 9.93
N ALA A 154 14.72 -1.93 9.73
CA ALA A 154 14.90 -0.95 10.80
C ALA A 154 14.01 0.26 10.50
N ALA A 155 13.33 0.74 11.53
CA ALA A 155 12.57 1.99 11.47
C ALA A 155 12.77 2.82 12.73
N THR A 156 12.67 4.15 12.59
CA THR A 156 12.72 5.08 13.70
C THR A 156 11.53 6.05 13.64
N TYR A 157 11.27 6.71 14.75
CA TYR A 157 10.45 7.91 14.81
C TYR A 157 11.24 9.03 15.46
N GLY A 158 11.56 10.06 14.67
CA GLY A 158 12.41 11.18 15.09
C GLY A 158 13.90 10.97 14.86
N GLY A 159 14.31 9.86 14.22
CA GLY A 159 15.71 9.58 13.92
C GLY A 159 16.31 10.48 12.84
N SER A 160 15.48 11.08 12.00
CA SER A 160 15.90 12.06 11.00
C SER A 160 16.03 13.49 11.55
N ASP A 161 15.58 13.75 12.79
CA ASP A 161 15.70 15.04 13.46
C ASP A 161 16.93 15.06 14.39
N PRO A 162 18.02 15.83 14.05
CA PRO A 162 19.23 15.87 14.84
C PRO A 162 19.02 16.34 16.29
N GLU A 163 18.06 17.23 16.53
CA GLU A 163 17.80 17.73 17.88
C GLU A 163 17.07 16.69 18.74
N ARG A 164 16.22 15.86 18.14
CA ARG A 164 15.63 14.72 18.85
C ARG A 164 16.66 13.64 19.15
N VAL A 165 17.51 13.31 18.18
CA VAL A 165 18.64 12.38 18.37
C VAL A 165 19.52 12.82 19.52
N LYS A 166 19.90 14.10 19.58
CA LYS A 166 20.73 14.68 20.63
C LYS A 166 20.11 14.60 22.03
N ARG A 167 18.78 14.66 22.12
CA ARG A 167 18.04 14.54 23.40
C ARG A 167 17.71 13.10 23.78
N GLY A 168 17.93 12.13 22.88
CA GLY A 168 17.49 10.75 23.06
C GLY A 168 15.99 10.54 22.87
N ASP A 169 15.31 11.47 22.21
CA ASP A 169 13.85 11.44 21.93
C ASP A 169 13.55 10.67 20.64
N VAL A 170 14.18 9.53 20.43
CA VAL A 170 14.02 8.69 19.25
C VAL A 170 13.48 7.33 19.68
N ASN A 171 12.38 6.93 19.04
CA ASN A 171 11.88 5.56 19.16
C ASN A 171 12.41 4.74 17.99
N ALA A 172 12.72 3.47 18.23
CA ALA A 172 13.21 2.53 17.24
C ALA A 172 12.34 1.28 17.17
N GLY A 173 12.39 0.61 16.04
CA GLY A 173 11.72 -0.68 15.81
C GLY A 173 12.50 -1.53 14.82
N GLU A 174 12.24 -2.82 14.90
CA GLU A 174 12.86 -3.84 14.08
C GLU A 174 11.79 -4.73 13.45
N LEU A 175 12.03 -5.18 12.22
CA LEU A 175 11.22 -6.13 11.50
C LEU A 175 12.11 -7.25 10.99
N SER A 176 12.00 -8.44 11.53
CA SER A 176 12.85 -9.56 11.16
C SER A 176 12.08 -10.86 10.99
N GLY A 177 12.59 -11.74 10.13
CA GLY A 177 12.01 -13.06 9.91
C GLY A 177 12.55 -13.74 8.66
N THR A 178 12.15 -15.00 8.49
CA THR A 178 12.41 -15.75 7.25
C THR A 178 11.12 -16.43 6.83
N VAL A 179 10.63 -16.12 5.62
CA VAL A 179 9.30 -16.52 5.15
C VAL A 179 9.33 -16.87 3.65
N GLU A 180 8.56 -17.88 3.25
CA GLU A 180 8.36 -18.20 1.84
C GLU A 180 7.33 -17.24 1.24
N PRO A 181 7.60 -16.63 0.06
CA PRO A 181 6.64 -15.81 -0.64
C PRO A 181 5.36 -16.55 -1.01
N GLN A 182 4.23 -15.89 -0.89
CA GLN A 182 2.95 -16.34 -1.44
C GLN A 182 2.54 -15.36 -2.55
N GLY A 183 2.76 -15.74 -3.80
CA GLY A 183 2.59 -14.82 -4.92
C GLY A 183 3.52 -13.63 -4.81
N ASN A 184 2.96 -12.42 -4.75
CA ASN A 184 3.71 -11.17 -4.60
C ASN A 184 3.87 -10.71 -3.15
N SER A 185 3.58 -11.57 -2.16
CA SER A 185 3.48 -11.16 -0.77
C SER A 185 4.34 -11.99 0.16
N LEU A 186 4.84 -11.34 1.21
CA LEU A 186 5.49 -11.94 2.38
C LEU A 186 4.66 -11.56 3.61
N ALA A 187 4.37 -12.51 4.48
CA ALA A 187 3.71 -12.28 5.76
C ALA A 187 4.64 -12.65 6.90
N LEU A 188 4.81 -11.75 7.85
CA LEU A 188 5.72 -11.85 8.99
C LEU A 188 4.95 -11.74 10.30
N GLY A 189 5.37 -12.52 11.30
CA GLY A 189 4.83 -12.51 12.66
C GLY A 189 4.17 -13.82 13.07
N ASP A 190 4.22 -14.15 14.35
CA ASP A 190 3.66 -15.38 14.88
C ASP A 190 2.14 -15.43 14.71
N GLY A 191 1.62 -16.55 14.19
CA GLY A 191 0.20 -16.75 13.93
C GLY A 191 -0.39 -15.89 12.80
N TYR A 192 0.43 -15.18 12.03
CA TYR A 192 0.04 -14.47 10.84
C TYR A 192 0.56 -15.20 9.59
N ASP A 193 -0.29 -16.04 9.02
CA ASP A 193 0.03 -16.89 7.86
C ASP A 193 -0.50 -16.31 6.53
N GLY A 194 -1.06 -15.08 6.58
CA GLY A 194 -2.00 -14.75 5.57
C GLY A 194 -1.75 -13.54 4.71
N VAL A 195 -1.46 -13.87 3.49
CA VAL A 195 -1.80 -13.05 2.33
C VAL A 195 -3.32 -13.07 2.17
N GLY A 196 -3.99 -11.99 2.57
CA GLY A 196 -5.46 -11.89 2.51
C GLY A 196 -6.20 -12.19 3.83
N ALA A 197 -5.52 -12.74 4.82
CA ALA A 197 -6.07 -12.75 6.18
C ALA A 197 -6.00 -11.34 6.79
N PRO A 198 -6.97 -10.97 7.64
CA PRO A 198 -6.88 -9.78 8.46
C PRO A 198 -5.57 -9.73 9.23
N MET A 199 -4.93 -8.56 9.30
CA MET A 199 -3.80 -8.39 10.19
C MET A 199 -4.34 -8.34 11.62
N PRO A 200 -3.92 -9.29 12.50
CA PRO A 200 -4.42 -9.29 13.88
C PRO A 200 -4.11 -7.96 14.57
N THR A 201 -5.10 -7.44 15.28
CA THR A 201 -5.03 -6.15 15.98
C THR A 201 -4.63 -6.28 17.45
N ASP A 202 -4.36 -7.50 17.93
CA ASP A 202 -3.75 -7.71 19.22
C ASP A 202 -2.32 -7.18 19.17
N ASN A 203 -2.06 -6.11 19.88
CA ASN A 203 -0.88 -5.26 19.79
C ASN A 203 0.34 -5.79 20.56
N PHE A 204 0.52 -7.11 20.67
CA PHE A 204 1.64 -7.65 21.46
C PHE A 204 2.82 -8.09 20.59
N ASP A 205 2.55 -8.62 19.42
CA ASP A 205 3.59 -9.12 18.52
C ASP A 205 3.65 -8.32 17.22
N CYS A 206 4.87 -8.02 16.78
CA CYS A 206 5.10 -7.39 15.48
C CYS A 206 4.60 -8.27 14.36
N ARG A 207 3.72 -7.74 13.53
CA ARG A 207 3.23 -8.39 12.30
C ARG A 207 3.30 -7.42 11.15
N ALA A 208 3.74 -7.94 10.00
CA ALA A 208 3.84 -7.14 8.80
C ALA A 208 3.51 -7.95 7.55
N ARG A 209 2.95 -7.27 6.55
CA ARG A 209 2.73 -7.80 5.21
C ARG A 209 3.48 -6.91 4.21
N LEU A 210 4.33 -7.54 3.40
CA LEU A 210 5.08 -6.87 2.35
C LEU A 210 4.55 -7.36 1.00
N ARG A 211 4.17 -6.45 0.12
CA ARG A 211 3.67 -6.78 -1.22
C ARG A 211 4.52 -6.13 -2.29
N LEU A 212 5.07 -6.94 -3.20
CA LEU A 212 5.95 -6.47 -4.27
C LEU A 212 5.15 -6.10 -5.54
N PHE A 213 5.36 -4.89 -6.02
CA PHE A 213 4.77 -4.34 -7.24
C PHE A 213 5.87 -3.71 -8.11
N GLY A 214 6.53 -4.53 -8.92
CA GLY A 214 7.64 -4.07 -9.76
C GLY A 214 8.76 -3.46 -8.94
N ARG A 215 8.94 -2.14 -9.03
CA ARG A 215 9.95 -1.39 -8.28
C ARG A 215 9.46 -0.92 -6.90
N TYR A 216 8.22 -1.20 -6.53
CA TYR A 216 7.62 -0.80 -5.26
C TYR A 216 7.44 -1.99 -4.34
N LEU A 217 7.73 -1.79 -3.06
CA LEU A 217 7.35 -2.70 -1.99
C LEU A 217 6.37 -1.95 -1.09
N ALA A 218 5.12 -2.39 -1.09
CA ALA A 218 4.10 -1.90 -0.17
C ALA A 218 4.18 -2.68 1.14
N VAL A 219 4.36 -2.01 2.24
CA VAL A 219 4.50 -2.60 3.57
C VAL A 219 3.36 -2.13 4.45
N GLU A 220 2.72 -3.05 5.13
CA GLU A 220 1.72 -2.82 6.18
C GLU A 220 2.18 -3.51 7.45
N ASP A 221 2.15 -2.82 8.58
CA ASP A 221 2.42 -3.37 9.89
C ASP A 221 1.26 -3.09 10.86
N ASN A 222 1.21 -3.83 11.96
CA ASN A 222 0.19 -3.66 12.99
C ASN A 222 0.55 -2.61 14.05
N SER A 223 1.53 -1.74 13.79
CA SER A 223 2.05 -0.73 14.72
C SER A 223 2.65 -1.27 16.03
N ALA A 224 2.91 -2.58 16.08
CA ALA A 224 3.56 -3.25 17.23
C ALA A 224 5.05 -3.59 16.95
N CYS A 225 5.60 -3.12 15.82
CA CYS A 225 6.97 -3.44 15.41
C CYS A 225 8.04 -2.49 15.99
N GLY A 226 7.69 -1.68 16.98
CA GLY A 226 8.64 -0.76 17.60
C GLY A 226 8.04 0.10 18.70
N GLY A 227 8.79 1.10 19.12
CA GLY A 227 8.35 2.09 20.10
C GLY A 227 7.21 2.97 19.57
N MET A 228 6.72 3.86 20.41
CA MET A 228 5.60 4.75 20.08
C MET A 228 5.85 5.52 18.77
N ASN A 229 4.87 5.51 17.88
CA ASN A 229 4.86 6.13 16.56
C ASN A 229 5.84 5.54 15.54
N VAL A 230 6.56 4.47 15.86
CA VAL A 230 7.34 3.73 14.87
C VAL A 230 6.39 2.92 14.00
N THR A 231 6.58 2.96 12.68
CA THR A 231 5.86 2.14 11.73
C THR A 231 6.71 1.82 10.51
N PHE A 232 6.54 0.60 10.01
CA PHE A 232 7.09 0.18 8.72
C PHE A 232 6.09 0.42 7.57
N SER A 233 4.85 0.76 7.87
CA SER A 233 3.82 0.95 6.84
C SER A 233 4.17 2.05 5.86
N GLY A 234 3.94 1.80 4.57
CA GLY A 234 4.19 2.73 3.48
C GLY A 234 4.74 2.08 2.23
N PHE A 235 5.09 2.91 1.25
CA PHE A 235 5.67 2.46 -0.02
C PHE A 235 7.17 2.65 -0.01
N TYR A 236 7.89 1.58 -0.28
CA TYR A 236 9.35 1.54 -0.40
C TYR A 236 9.74 1.43 -1.86
N THR A 237 10.91 1.97 -2.20
CA THR A 237 11.56 1.74 -3.49
C THR A 237 12.94 1.10 -3.27
N ARG A 238 13.36 0.30 -4.25
CA ARG A 238 14.67 -0.36 -4.20
C ARG A 238 15.78 0.66 -4.38
N THR A 239 16.81 0.61 -3.52
CA THR A 239 18.00 1.47 -3.60
C THR A 239 19.22 0.72 -4.14
N LYS A 240 19.24 -0.62 -3.99
CA LYS A 240 20.28 -1.53 -4.50
C LYS A 240 19.69 -2.89 -4.85
#